data_a0a8608ac84a29395891412b2d2d6348
#
_entry.id   a0a8608ac84a29395891412b2d2d6348
#
_cell.length_a   1.000
_cell.length_b   1.000
_cell.length_c   1.000
_cell.angle_alpha   90.00
_cell.angle_beta   90.00
_cell.angle_gamma   90.00
#
_symmetry.space_group_name_H-M   'P 1'
#
loop_
_entity.id
_entity.type
_entity.pdbx_description
1 polymer ?
#
loop_
_entity_poly.entity_id
_entity_poly.type
_entity_poly.pdbx_seq_one_letter_code
_entity_poly.pdbx_strand_id
1 'polypeptide(L)'
;MLRTPSSSMRATLAKNVRSYRKDHGLSQEKLADLCELHRTYIGSVEREERNVSLSTLEVLARALGVSVPELLTPRAEHDPKKTR
;
A
#
# COMPACT_ATOMS: atom_id res chain seq x y z
N MET A 1 -7.98 25.46 4.68
CA MET A 1 -8.24 24.59 3.53
C MET A 1 -7.55 23.25 3.72
N LEU A 2 -8.28 22.19 3.60
CA LEU A 2 -7.70 20.87 3.69
C LEU A 2 -7.08 20.48 2.36
N ARG A 3 -5.90 19.89 2.45
CA ARG A 3 -5.23 19.35 1.27
C ARG A 3 -5.34 17.85 1.27
N THR A 4 -5.65 17.30 0.12
CA THR A 4 -5.71 15.86 -0.03
C THR A 4 -4.68 15.43 -1.07
N PRO A 5 -4.19 14.19 -0.99
CA PRO A 5 -3.29 13.68 -2.03
C PRO A 5 -4.00 13.69 -3.37
N SER A 6 -3.23 13.86 -4.43
CA SER A 6 -3.79 13.77 -5.77
C SER A 6 -4.29 12.36 -6.02
N SER A 7 -5.19 12.23 -7.00
CA SER A 7 -5.69 10.90 -7.35
C SER A 7 -4.56 10.00 -7.85
N SER A 8 -3.56 10.57 -8.53
CA SER A 8 -2.43 9.76 -8.99
C SER A 8 -1.59 9.24 -7.82
N MET A 9 -1.43 10.04 -6.78
CA MET A 9 -0.69 9.58 -5.59
C MET A 9 -1.45 8.49 -4.86
N ARG A 10 -2.77 8.63 -4.73
CA ARG A 10 -3.57 7.59 -4.11
C ARG A 10 -3.56 6.31 -4.92
N ALA A 11 -3.58 6.44 -6.26
CA ALA A 11 -3.52 5.28 -7.13
C ALA A 11 -2.18 4.55 -7.00
N THR A 12 -1.09 5.30 -6.91
CA THR A 12 0.23 4.72 -6.73
C THR A 12 0.30 3.96 -5.41
N LEU A 13 -0.17 4.58 -4.33
CA LEU A 13 -0.16 3.94 -3.03
C LEU A 13 -1.00 2.67 -3.04
N ALA A 14 -2.21 2.74 -3.59
CA ALA A 14 -3.12 1.60 -3.63
C ALA A 14 -2.50 0.44 -4.40
N LYS A 15 -1.94 0.73 -5.55
CA LYS A 15 -1.31 -0.28 -6.40
C LYS A 15 -0.11 -0.90 -5.70
N ASN A 16 0.71 -0.07 -5.06
CA ASN A 16 1.91 -0.56 -4.40
C ASN A 16 1.59 -1.40 -3.17
N VAL A 17 0.62 -0.97 -2.36
CA VAL A 17 0.21 -1.76 -1.21
C VAL A 17 -0.24 -3.15 -1.65
N ARG A 18 -1.08 -3.20 -2.68
CA ARG A 18 -1.56 -4.49 -3.19
C ARG A 18 -0.40 -5.31 -3.75
N SER A 19 0.48 -4.70 -4.51
CA SER A 19 1.58 -5.39 -5.15
C SER A 19 2.56 -5.97 -4.13
N TYR A 20 2.99 -5.16 -3.16
CA TYR A 20 3.90 -5.65 -2.12
C TYR A 20 3.22 -6.68 -1.23
N ARG A 21 1.92 -6.48 -0.93
CA ARG A 21 1.16 -7.45 -0.15
C ARG A 21 1.17 -8.83 -0.83
N LYS A 22 0.90 -8.84 -2.11
CA LYS A 22 0.87 -10.10 -2.87
C LYS A 22 2.26 -10.72 -2.98
N ASP A 23 3.29 -9.89 -3.09
CA ASP A 23 4.66 -10.39 -3.11
C ASP A 23 4.98 -11.17 -1.84
N HIS A 24 4.40 -10.77 -0.71
CA HIS A 24 4.62 -11.45 0.56
C HIS A 24 3.58 -12.53 0.84
N GLY A 25 2.69 -12.78 -0.09
CA GLY A 25 1.65 -13.80 0.09
C GLY A 25 0.66 -13.45 1.17
N LEU A 26 0.43 -12.17 1.41
CA LEU A 26 -0.45 -11.73 2.50
C LEU A 26 -1.84 -11.42 1.97
N SER A 27 -2.86 -11.83 2.74
CA SER A 27 -4.22 -11.37 2.51
C SER A 27 -4.36 -9.95 3.05
N GLN A 28 -5.44 -9.27 2.70
CA GLN A 28 -5.72 -7.96 3.29
C GLN A 28 -5.87 -8.07 4.80
N GLU A 29 -6.52 -9.13 5.26
CA GLU A 29 -6.71 -9.35 6.68
C GLU A 29 -5.38 -9.56 7.40
N LYS A 30 -4.48 -10.34 6.80
CA LYS A 30 -3.18 -10.59 7.43
C LYS A 30 -2.34 -9.32 7.48
N LEU A 31 -2.35 -8.54 6.42
CA LEU A 31 -1.64 -7.27 6.43
C LEU A 31 -2.20 -6.35 7.50
N ALA A 32 -3.54 -6.29 7.61
CA ALA A 32 -4.18 -5.48 8.63
C ALA A 32 -3.75 -5.91 10.03
N ASP A 33 -3.69 -7.22 10.27
CA ASP A 33 -3.23 -7.74 11.56
C ASP A 33 -1.82 -7.28 11.87
N LEU A 34 -0.93 -7.37 10.90
CA LEU A 34 0.47 -6.95 11.09
C LEU A 34 0.57 -5.46 11.38
N CYS A 35 -0.35 -4.67 10.87
CA CYS A 35 -0.35 -3.23 11.05
C CYS A 35 -1.21 -2.77 12.22
N GLU A 36 -1.92 -3.69 12.88
CA GLU A 36 -2.90 -3.36 13.91
C GLU A 36 -3.97 -2.42 13.37
N LEU A 37 -4.39 -2.69 12.14
CA LEU A 37 -5.43 -1.93 11.46
C LEU A 37 -6.59 -2.86 11.14
N HIS A 38 -7.72 -2.28 10.82
CA HIS A 38 -8.88 -3.05 10.40
C HIS A 38 -8.69 -3.49 8.94
N ARG A 39 -9.15 -4.70 8.61
CA ARG A 39 -9.03 -5.17 7.22
C ARG A 39 -9.83 -4.29 6.27
N THR A 40 -10.96 -3.72 6.74
CA THR A 40 -11.73 -2.78 5.92
C THR A 40 -10.91 -1.55 5.56
N TYR A 41 -10.03 -1.13 6.47
CA TYR A 41 -9.17 0.01 6.18
C TYR A 41 -8.19 -0.34 5.06
N ILE A 42 -7.56 -1.52 5.14
CA ILE A 42 -6.64 -1.96 4.08
C ILE A 42 -7.37 -2.00 2.74
N GLY A 43 -8.57 -2.58 2.73
CA GLY A 43 -9.38 -2.63 1.51
C GLY A 43 -9.65 -1.24 0.95
N SER A 44 -9.98 -0.29 1.82
CA SER A 44 -10.28 1.07 1.37
C SER A 44 -9.03 1.77 0.84
N VAL A 45 -7.85 1.49 1.40
CA VAL A 45 -6.60 2.02 0.86
C VAL A 45 -6.37 1.48 -0.55
N GLU A 46 -6.59 0.18 -0.74
CA GLU A 46 -6.38 -0.45 -2.05
C GLU A 46 -7.42 -0.04 -3.08
N ARG A 47 -8.53 0.55 -2.64
CA ARG A 47 -9.54 1.11 -3.53
C ARG A 47 -9.38 2.62 -3.73
N GLU A 48 -8.28 3.19 -3.24
CA GLU A 48 -7.99 4.63 -3.38
C GLU A 48 -8.99 5.51 -2.64
N GLU A 49 -9.53 5.00 -1.54
CA GLU A 49 -10.58 5.70 -0.80
C GLU A 49 -10.08 6.42 0.45
N ARG A 50 -8.79 6.34 0.74
CA ARG A 50 -8.25 6.91 1.98
C ARG A 50 -7.12 7.89 1.73
N ASN A 51 -7.12 8.93 2.54
CA ASN A 51 -5.97 9.83 2.66
C ASN A 51 -5.17 9.33 3.85
N VAL A 52 -4.07 8.66 3.57
CA VAL A 52 -3.31 7.95 4.59
C VAL A 52 -2.34 8.91 5.27
N SER A 53 -2.30 8.85 6.60
CA SER A 53 -1.36 9.69 7.36
C SER A 53 0.06 9.18 7.22
N LEU A 54 1.03 10.03 7.54
CA LEU A 54 2.44 9.62 7.51
C LEU A 54 2.69 8.45 8.44
N SER A 55 2.09 8.49 9.64
CA SER A 55 2.31 7.40 10.59
C SER A 55 1.76 6.09 10.08
N THR A 56 0.61 6.12 9.41
CA THR A 56 0.06 4.90 8.82
C THR A 56 0.93 4.42 7.66
N LEU A 57 1.47 5.34 6.86
CA LEU A 57 2.42 4.95 5.80
C LEU A 57 3.62 4.23 6.38
N GLU A 58 4.14 4.72 7.50
CA GLU A 58 5.30 4.09 8.14
C GLU A 58 4.97 2.67 8.60
N VAL A 59 3.79 2.48 9.15
CA VAL A 59 3.36 1.16 9.62
C VAL A 59 3.21 0.21 8.44
N LEU A 60 2.56 0.67 7.37
CA LEU A 60 2.39 -0.15 6.16
C LEU A 60 3.74 -0.52 5.56
N ALA A 61 4.62 0.46 5.44
CA ALA A 61 5.94 0.23 4.84
C ALA A 61 6.72 -0.80 5.65
N ARG A 62 6.69 -0.67 6.98
CA ARG A 62 7.40 -1.61 7.86
C ARG A 62 6.85 -3.02 7.69
N ALA A 63 5.54 -3.17 7.66
CA ALA A 63 4.91 -4.49 7.51
C ALA A 63 5.24 -5.11 6.16
N LEU A 64 5.39 -4.28 5.14
CA LEU A 64 5.68 -4.76 3.79
C LEU A 64 7.18 -4.83 3.48
N GLY A 65 8.03 -4.43 4.43
CA GLY A 65 9.47 -4.53 4.25
C GLY A 65 10.04 -3.54 3.24
N VAL A 66 9.40 -2.39 3.08
CA VAL A 66 9.86 -1.36 2.14
C VAL A 66 9.94 -0.03 2.87
N SER A 67 10.55 0.95 2.23
CA SER A 67 10.58 2.31 2.78
C SER A 67 9.31 3.07 2.37
N VAL A 68 9.01 4.14 3.08
CA VAL A 68 7.87 4.99 2.70
C VAL A 68 8.06 5.56 1.30
N PRO A 69 9.25 6.09 0.94
CA PRO A 69 9.44 6.53 -0.45
C PRO A 69 9.19 5.43 -1.47
N GLU A 70 9.62 4.19 -1.20
CA GLU A 70 9.32 3.08 -2.11
C GLU A 70 7.83 2.86 -2.25
N LEU A 71 7.11 2.97 -1.13
CA LEU A 71 5.66 2.76 -1.14
C LEU A 71 4.95 3.82 -1.97
N LEU A 72 5.52 5.01 -2.07
CA LEU A 72 4.92 6.12 -2.78
C LEU A 72 5.50 6.34 -4.18
N THR A 73 6.42 5.47 -4.62
CA THR A 73 7.04 5.57 -5.93
C THR A 73 6.45 4.52 -6.85
N PRO A 74 6.00 4.89 -8.04
CA PRO A 74 5.47 3.88 -8.96
C PRO A 74 6.49 2.77 -9.20
N ARG A 75 6.07 1.53 -9.01
CA ARG A 75 6.92 0.37 -9.28
C ARG A 75 6.96 0.13 -10.77
N ALA A 76 8.12 -0.32 -11.23
CA ALA A 76 8.17 -0.91 -12.55
C ALA A 76 7.18 -2.08 -12.56
N GLU A 77 6.56 -2.31 -13.71
CA GLU A 77 5.60 -3.39 -13.82
C GLU A 77 6.25 -4.68 -13.38
N HIS A 78 5.62 -5.34 -12.41
CA HIS A 78 6.14 -6.56 -11.85
C HIS A 78 5.23 -7.71 -12.25
N ASP A 79 5.70 -8.54 -13.16
CA ASP A 79 4.97 -9.72 -13.61
C ASP A 79 5.88 -10.92 -13.46
N PRO A 80 5.64 -11.77 -12.44
CA PRO A 80 6.50 -12.93 -12.23
C PRO A 80 6.60 -13.83 -13.46
N LYS A 81 5.58 -13.84 -14.31
CA LYS A 81 5.58 -14.68 -15.50
C LYS A 81 6.47 -14.14 -16.59
N LYS A 82 6.83 -12.86 -16.53
CA LYS A 82 7.73 -12.23 -17.49
C LYS A 82 9.16 -12.16 -17.01
N THR A 83 9.39 -12.54 -15.78
CA THR A 83 10.73 -12.51 -15.21
C THR A 83 11.55 -13.62 -15.85
N ARG A 84 12.77 -13.30 -16.14
CA ARG A 84 13.69 -14.28 -16.67
C ARG A 84 14.80 -14.54 -15.72
#